data_55c5a92a5effac0b5f4c43cbd8e1f23a
#
_entry.id   55c5a92a5effac0b5f4c43cbd8e1f23a
#
_cell.length_a   1.000
_cell.length_b   1.000
_cell.length_c   1.000
_cell.angle_alpha   90.00
_cell.angle_beta   90.00
_cell.angle_gamma   90.00
#
_symmetry.space_group_name_H-M   'P 1'
#
loop_
_entity.id
_entity.type
_entity.pdbx_description
1 polymer ?
#
loop_
_entity_poly.entity_id
_entity_poly.type
_entity_poly.pdbx_seq_one_letter_code
_entity_poly.pdbx_strand_id
1 'polypeptide(L)'
;MQRPNIPNIVFENTLSIEKFQNQTLRPIIKMKDEVLLLMITEALISKNKNYQNLTQPEKILWIKNTVTKDLKLNHLLKGIILGNLHTEELYFYQKHQKECSKRMIQIITERYLDRSNIK
;
A
#
# COMPACT_ATOMS: atom_id res chain seq x y z
N MET A 1 4.60 1.92 18.17
CA MET A 1 5.09 0.79 17.36
C MET A 1 6.24 1.24 16.48
N GLN A 2 7.31 0.52 16.51
CA GLN A 2 8.47 0.85 15.69
C GLN A 2 8.46 0.00 14.43
N ARG A 3 8.80 0.63 13.31
CA ARG A 3 8.95 -0.13 12.09
C ARG A 3 10.26 -0.94 12.15
N PRO A 4 10.35 -2.02 11.35
CA PRO A 4 11.57 -2.83 11.33
C PRO A 4 12.79 -1.98 11.04
N ASN A 5 13.87 -2.25 11.75
CA ASN A 5 15.13 -1.56 11.53
C ASN A 5 15.86 -2.24 10.38
N ILE A 6 16.31 -1.45 9.42
CA ILE A 6 17.04 -1.95 8.27
C ILE A 6 18.44 -1.32 8.32
N PRO A 7 19.38 -2.00 8.98
CA PRO A 7 20.73 -1.45 9.10
C PRO A 7 21.45 -1.42 7.74
N ASN A 8 22.36 -0.50 7.61
CA ASN A 8 23.24 -0.41 6.44
C ASN A 8 22.54 -0.08 5.13
N ILE A 9 21.31 0.44 5.20
CA ILE A 9 20.66 0.96 4.01
C ILE A 9 21.29 2.29 3.67
N VAL A 10 21.86 2.35 2.50
CA VAL A 10 22.48 3.57 2.00
C VAL A 10 21.64 4.07 0.83
N PHE A 11 21.04 5.26 1.00
CA PHE A 11 20.18 5.83 -0.01
C PHE A 11 21.00 6.63 -1.00
N GLU A 12 21.84 5.91 -1.71
CA GLU A 12 22.70 6.45 -2.76
C GLU A 12 22.28 5.89 -4.12
N ASN A 13 23.10 6.14 -5.12
CA ASN A 13 22.82 5.74 -6.49
C ASN A 13 22.64 4.24 -6.69
N THR A 14 23.13 3.43 -5.76
CA THR A 14 23.07 1.98 -5.86
C THR A 14 21.76 1.39 -5.40
N LEU A 15 20.93 2.15 -4.67
CA LEU A 15 19.66 1.63 -4.18
C LEU A 15 18.63 1.69 -5.30
N SER A 16 18.21 0.52 -5.77
CA SER A 16 17.19 0.45 -6.81
C SER A 16 15.80 0.58 -6.21
N ILE A 17 14.83 0.90 -7.06
CA ILE A 17 13.43 0.95 -6.66
C ILE A 17 12.97 -0.40 -6.13
N GLU A 18 13.43 -1.48 -6.75
CA GLU A 18 13.10 -2.82 -6.31
C GLU A 18 13.57 -3.10 -4.88
N LYS A 19 14.82 -2.71 -4.57
CA LYS A 19 15.33 -2.86 -3.21
C LYS A 19 14.53 -2.02 -2.22
N PHE A 20 14.21 -0.80 -2.60
CA PHE A 20 13.41 0.08 -1.77
C PHE A 20 12.04 -0.55 -1.49
N GLN A 21 11.42 -1.10 -2.52
CA GLN A 21 10.14 -1.79 -2.38
C GLN A 21 10.24 -2.94 -1.38
N ASN A 22 11.25 -3.80 -1.52
CA ASN A 22 11.35 -5.01 -0.71
C ASN A 22 11.88 -4.77 0.70
N GLN A 23 12.78 -3.82 0.86
CA GLN A 23 13.43 -3.59 2.15
C GLN A 23 12.76 -2.50 2.98
N THR A 24 11.99 -1.64 2.37
CA THR A 24 11.36 -0.51 3.05
C THR A 24 9.84 -0.54 2.97
N LEU A 25 9.28 -0.56 1.77
CA LEU A 25 7.82 -0.47 1.61
C LEU A 25 7.10 -1.70 2.13
N ARG A 26 7.53 -2.90 1.75
CA ARG A 26 6.86 -4.12 2.18
C ARG A 26 6.84 -4.30 3.70
N PRO A 27 7.95 -4.09 4.42
CA PRO A 27 7.90 -4.21 5.89
C PRO A 27 6.94 -3.22 6.54
N ILE A 28 6.88 -2.00 6.04
CA ILE A 28 5.95 -0.99 6.59
C ILE A 28 4.51 -1.39 6.31
N ILE A 29 4.22 -1.82 5.09
CA ILE A 29 2.87 -2.24 4.72
C ILE A 29 2.43 -3.42 5.58
N LYS A 30 3.34 -4.37 5.81
CA LYS A 30 3.04 -5.50 6.68
C LYS A 30 2.76 -5.04 8.12
N MET A 31 3.55 -4.10 8.62
CA MET A 31 3.39 -3.57 9.96
C MET A 31 2.04 -2.87 10.15
N LYS A 32 1.57 -2.18 9.11
CA LYS A 32 0.32 -1.42 9.15
C LYS A 32 -0.87 -2.15 8.53
N ASP A 33 -0.73 -3.45 8.37
CA ASP A 33 -1.68 -4.29 7.67
C ASP A 33 -3.12 -4.13 8.15
N GLU A 34 -3.34 -4.16 9.47
CA GLU A 34 -4.70 -4.08 10.02
C GLU A 34 -5.37 -2.74 9.72
N VAL A 35 -4.62 -1.65 9.86
CA VAL A 35 -5.15 -0.32 9.58
C VAL A 35 -5.52 -0.19 8.11
N LEU A 36 -4.63 -0.66 7.23
CA LEU A 36 -4.86 -0.59 5.79
C LEU A 36 -6.08 -1.42 5.40
N LEU A 37 -6.18 -2.63 5.96
CA LEU A 37 -7.30 -3.52 5.70
C LEU A 37 -8.63 -2.88 6.10
N LEU A 38 -8.68 -2.30 7.29
CA LEU A 38 -9.89 -1.65 7.80
C LEU A 38 -10.30 -0.49 6.91
N MET A 39 -9.36 0.37 6.52
CA MET A 39 -9.68 1.53 5.69
C MET A 39 -10.20 1.13 4.33
N ILE A 40 -9.62 0.12 3.72
CA ILE A 40 -10.08 -0.36 2.42
C ILE A 40 -11.47 -0.96 2.54
N THR A 41 -11.69 -1.81 3.55
CA THR A 41 -12.99 -2.45 3.75
C THR A 41 -14.10 -1.43 3.93
N GLU A 42 -13.87 -0.42 4.76
CA GLU A 42 -14.88 0.62 4.97
C GLU A 42 -15.18 1.40 3.69
N ALA A 43 -14.15 1.69 2.90
CA ALA A 43 -14.35 2.40 1.64
C ALA A 43 -15.17 1.56 0.64
N LEU A 44 -14.88 0.27 0.57
CA LEU A 44 -15.61 -0.62 -0.34
C LEU A 44 -17.09 -0.69 -0.01
N ILE A 45 -17.41 -0.86 1.26
CA ILE A 45 -18.80 -0.97 1.71
C ILE A 45 -19.51 0.36 1.59
N SER A 46 -18.85 1.45 1.94
CA SER A 46 -19.44 2.78 1.90
C SER A 46 -19.79 3.20 0.47
N LYS A 47 -18.98 2.81 -0.50
CA LYS A 47 -19.22 3.18 -1.90
C LYS A 47 -20.16 2.26 -2.64
N ASN A 48 -20.31 1.02 -2.16
CA ASN A 48 -21.21 0.07 -2.80
C ASN A 48 -21.91 -0.75 -1.73
N LYS A 49 -23.16 -0.41 -1.45
CA LYS A 49 -23.95 -1.09 -0.42
C LYS A 49 -24.18 -2.56 -0.72
N ASN A 50 -24.08 -2.94 -1.99
CA ASN A 50 -24.25 -4.32 -2.42
C ASN A 50 -22.95 -5.09 -2.50
N TYR A 51 -21.85 -4.53 -1.98
CA TYR A 51 -20.55 -5.16 -2.07
C TYR A 51 -20.56 -6.60 -1.58
N GLN A 52 -21.23 -6.88 -0.46
CA GLN A 52 -21.26 -8.22 0.12
C GLN A 52 -21.92 -9.26 -0.80
N ASN A 53 -22.74 -8.80 -1.73
CA ASN A 53 -23.47 -9.68 -2.64
C ASN A 53 -22.79 -9.84 -4.00
N LEU A 54 -21.63 -9.20 -4.19
CA LEU A 54 -20.90 -9.33 -5.44
C LEU A 54 -20.27 -10.72 -5.56
N THR A 55 -20.12 -11.18 -6.79
CA THR A 55 -19.37 -12.42 -7.05
C THR A 55 -17.88 -12.18 -6.77
N GLN A 56 -17.10 -13.26 -6.65
CA GLN A 56 -15.67 -13.13 -6.44
C GLN A 56 -14.98 -12.27 -7.51
N PRO A 57 -15.18 -12.52 -8.82
CA PRO A 57 -14.59 -11.66 -9.84
C PRO A 57 -15.00 -10.21 -9.73
N GLU A 58 -16.27 -9.95 -9.40
CA GLU A 58 -16.75 -8.58 -9.23
C GLU A 58 -16.09 -7.90 -8.03
N LYS A 59 -15.92 -8.63 -6.94
CA LYS A 59 -15.25 -8.08 -5.76
C LYS A 59 -13.79 -7.72 -6.07
N ILE A 60 -13.09 -8.60 -6.77
CA ILE A 60 -11.69 -8.33 -7.14
C ILE A 60 -11.60 -7.07 -7.98
N LEU A 61 -12.46 -6.94 -8.97
CA LEU A 61 -12.47 -5.77 -9.83
C LEU A 61 -12.80 -4.51 -9.05
N TRP A 62 -13.80 -4.58 -8.17
CA TRP A 62 -14.21 -3.44 -7.35
C TRP A 62 -13.08 -3.01 -6.41
N ILE A 63 -12.38 -3.97 -5.78
CA ILE A 63 -11.27 -3.67 -4.90
C ILE A 63 -10.15 -2.97 -5.66
N LYS A 64 -9.74 -3.51 -6.80
CA LYS A 64 -8.67 -2.92 -7.59
C LYS A 64 -9.02 -1.51 -8.05
N ASN A 65 -10.24 -1.31 -8.50
CA ASN A 65 -10.68 0.00 -8.97
C ASN A 65 -10.78 1.00 -7.83
N THR A 66 -11.31 0.59 -6.69
CA THR A 66 -11.49 1.49 -5.55
C THR A 66 -10.15 1.96 -5.00
N VAL A 67 -9.22 1.04 -4.79
CA VAL A 67 -7.90 1.41 -4.25
C VAL A 67 -7.13 2.29 -5.22
N THR A 68 -7.26 2.05 -6.51
CA THR A 68 -6.52 2.79 -7.52
C THR A 68 -7.14 4.15 -7.85
N LYS A 69 -8.46 4.20 -7.98
CA LYS A 69 -9.14 5.38 -8.52
C LYS A 69 -9.80 6.29 -7.50
N ASP A 70 -10.05 5.81 -6.29
CA ASP A 70 -10.56 6.67 -5.23
C ASP A 70 -9.41 7.49 -4.69
N LEU A 71 -9.29 8.72 -5.12
CA LEU A 71 -8.14 9.56 -4.78
C LEU A 71 -8.01 9.79 -3.28
N LYS A 72 -9.12 9.97 -2.59
CA LYS A 72 -9.08 10.19 -1.14
C LYS A 72 -8.51 8.97 -0.44
N LEU A 73 -9.04 7.79 -0.74
CA LEU A 73 -8.55 6.55 -0.16
C LEU A 73 -7.09 6.31 -0.53
N ASN A 74 -6.77 6.46 -1.80
CA ASN A 74 -5.42 6.25 -2.31
C ASN A 74 -4.40 7.12 -1.55
N HIS A 75 -4.72 8.39 -1.37
CA HIS A 75 -3.84 9.33 -0.66
C HIS A 75 -3.71 8.97 0.82
N LEU A 76 -4.80 8.54 1.45
CA LEU A 76 -4.76 8.13 2.85
C LEU A 76 -3.87 6.90 3.04
N LEU A 77 -4.02 5.91 2.18
CA LEU A 77 -3.20 4.70 2.27
C LEU A 77 -1.72 5.03 2.09
N LYS A 78 -1.40 5.84 1.10
CA LYS A 78 -0.01 6.26 0.87
C LYS A 78 0.53 7.06 2.05
N GLY A 79 -0.31 7.95 2.60
CA GLY A 79 0.10 8.76 3.74
C GLY A 79 0.49 7.95 4.95
N ILE A 80 -0.23 6.86 5.21
CA ILE A 80 0.10 5.96 6.32
C ILE A 80 1.50 5.38 6.13
N ILE A 81 1.82 4.96 4.92
CA ILE A 81 3.12 4.38 4.62
C ILE A 81 4.21 5.46 4.68
N LEU A 82 3.98 6.60 4.03
CA LEU A 82 4.97 7.68 3.99
C LEU A 82 5.28 8.24 5.37
N GLY A 83 4.28 8.26 6.26
CA GLY A 83 4.48 8.70 7.64
C GLY A 83 5.42 7.82 8.44
N ASN A 84 5.73 6.64 7.96
CA ASN A 84 6.63 5.71 8.62
C ASN A 84 8.02 5.66 7.99
N LEU A 85 8.29 6.49 7.00
CA LEU A 85 9.61 6.54 6.37
C LEU A 85 10.57 7.37 7.19
N HIS A 86 11.84 6.96 7.21
CA HIS A 86 12.91 7.80 7.73
C HIS A 86 13.21 8.88 6.71
N THR A 87 13.90 9.93 7.14
CA THR A 87 14.18 11.09 6.29
C THR A 87 14.87 10.70 4.98
N GLU A 88 15.90 9.86 5.05
CA GLU A 88 16.63 9.42 3.86
C GLU A 88 15.73 8.63 2.93
N GLU A 89 14.85 7.81 3.50
CA GLU A 89 13.90 7.02 2.71
C GLU A 89 12.89 7.92 2.00
N LEU A 90 12.46 8.98 2.68
CA LEU A 90 11.54 9.93 2.09
C LEU A 90 12.19 10.66 0.91
N TYR A 91 13.46 11.02 1.03
CA TYR A 91 14.19 11.63 -0.07
C TYR A 91 14.26 10.69 -1.28
N PHE A 92 14.54 9.41 -1.03
CA PHE A 92 14.53 8.43 -2.11
C PHE A 92 13.16 8.33 -2.76
N TYR A 93 12.10 8.27 -1.94
CA TYR A 93 10.75 8.23 -2.43
C TYR A 93 10.45 9.44 -3.32
N GLN A 94 10.82 10.63 -2.89
CA GLN A 94 10.54 11.85 -3.65
C GLN A 94 11.23 11.85 -5.01
N LYS A 95 12.41 11.27 -5.10
CA LYS A 95 13.12 11.17 -6.38
C LYS A 95 12.47 10.18 -7.34
N HIS A 96 11.76 9.19 -6.80
CA HIS A 96 11.15 8.12 -7.59
C HIS A 96 9.66 8.00 -7.31
N GLN A 97 9.02 9.13 -7.04
CA GLN A 97 7.66 9.18 -6.52
C GLN A 97 6.66 8.42 -7.38
N LYS A 98 6.69 8.63 -8.69
CA LYS A 98 5.72 8.02 -9.58
C LYS A 98 5.77 6.49 -9.51
N GLU A 99 6.97 5.94 -9.59
CA GLU A 99 7.13 4.49 -9.60
C GLU A 99 6.92 3.87 -8.22
N CYS A 100 7.47 4.50 -7.18
CA CYS A 100 7.28 4.01 -5.81
C CYS A 100 5.82 4.05 -5.40
N SER A 101 5.11 5.11 -5.78
CA SER A 101 3.69 5.25 -5.49
C SER A 101 2.88 4.13 -6.13
N LYS A 102 3.17 3.82 -7.39
CA LYS A 102 2.50 2.75 -8.11
C LYS A 102 2.76 1.39 -7.45
N ARG A 103 4.01 1.11 -7.11
CA ARG A 103 4.36 -0.16 -6.46
C ARG A 103 3.72 -0.29 -5.08
N MET A 104 3.68 0.79 -4.33
CA MET A 104 3.06 0.82 -3.02
C MET A 104 1.59 0.40 -3.10
N ILE A 105 0.84 0.98 -4.02
CA ILE A 105 -0.57 0.66 -4.20
C ILE A 105 -0.75 -0.78 -4.69
N GLN A 106 0.12 -1.26 -5.56
CA GLN A 106 0.06 -2.65 -5.99
C GLN A 106 0.25 -3.62 -4.83
N ILE A 107 1.24 -3.37 -3.98
CA ILE A 107 1.51 -4.23 -2.83
C ILE A 107 0.33 -4.23 -1.87
N ILE A 108 -0.21 -3.05 -1.57
CA ILE A 108 -1.35 -2.93 -0.67
C ILE A 108 -2.56 -3.70 -1.22
N THR A 109 -2.83 -3.54 -2.51
CA THR A 109 -3.96 -4.21 -3.15
C THR A 109 -3.81 -5.74 -3.12
N GLU A 110 -2.63 -6.23 -3.49
CA GLU A 110 -2.37 -7.66 -3.49
C GLU A 110 -2.50 -8.25 -2.09
N ARG A 111 -1.97 -7.54 -1.11
CA ARG A 111 -2.05 -8.00 0.27
C ARG A 111 -3.49 -8.01 0.77
N TYR A 112 -4.28 -7.01 0.40
CA TYR A 112 -5.69 -6.99 0.76
C TYR A 112 -6.43 -8.19 0.19
N LEU A 113 -6.19 -8.51 -1.07
CA LEU A 113 -6.81 -9.67 -1.72
C LEU A 113 -6.43 -10.96 -1.02
N ASP A 114 -5.15 -11.12 -0.67
CA ASP A 114 -4.68 -12.32 0.04
C ASP A 114 -5.33 -12.45 1.42
N ARG A 115 -5.37 -11.36 2.18
CA ARG A 115 -5.91 -11.38 3.53
C ARG A 115 -7.43 -11.58 3.54
N SER A 116 -8.10 -11.20 2.47
CA SER A 116 -9.54 -11.35 2.35
C SER A 116 -9.96 -12.68 1.75
N ASN A 117 -8.99 -13.54 1.40
CA ASN A 117 -9.23 -14.81 0.73
C ASN A 117 -9.98 -14.65 -0.59
N ILE A 118 -9.75 -13.53 -1.25
CA ILE A 118 -10.33 -13.23 -2.55
C ILE A 118 -9.21 -13.28 -3.57
N LYS A 119 -9.19 -14.32 -4.38
CA LYS A 119 -8.14 -14.47 -5.39
C LYS A 119 -8.73 -14.75 -6.76
#